data_2a621cb647b9893b0a7e7c48f8f9bbeb
#
_entry.id   2a621cb647b9893b0a7e7c48f8f9bbeb
#
_cell.length_a   1.000
_cell.length_b   1.000
_cell.length_c   1.000
_cell.angle_alpha   90.00
_cell.angle_beta   90.00
_cell.angle_gamma   90.00
#
_symmetry.space_group_name_H-M   'P 1'
#
loop_
_entity.id
_entity.type
_entity.pdbx_description
1 polymer ?
#
loop_
_entity_poly.entity_id
_entity_poly.type
_entity_poly.pdbx_seq_one_letter_code
_entity_poly.pdbx_strand_id
1 'polypeptide(L)'
;MPGGVTQVRICADALVGLAKSEGISVILTGHVTKQGDLAGPRALEHAVDVVMAFEGDPRSGLRVLSSGKNRFGAEGETAWFEMGPHGLARIDPTAMLLPGESAPGSAVAVIQAGRRALAAEVQALVGSIDGTGRRQATGLDPRRFQLVAAVLDRAAGLPLGRADLFGASSGGIRIDDPASDLAVAAALASAATGSMPPAGAAFVGEISLTGSLRPAPGMQQRLAAARGAGCTAVFAPGPAVGAPAGLTFHTVTHVTHALGWAISGAAPTRRARAS
;
A
#
# COMPACT_ATOMS: atom_id res chain seq x y z
N MET A 1 -32.78 -23.22 -3.94
CA MET A 1 -32.75 -22.03 -3.09
C MET A 1 -32.68 -20.80 -3.98
N PRO A 2 -33.50 -19.76 -3.77
CA PRO A 2 -33.38 -18.49 -4.51
C PRO A 2 -31.99 -17.90 -4.30
N GLY A 3 -31.36 -17.42 -5.38
CA GLY A 3 -30.01 -16.79 -5.31
C GLY A 3 -28.84 -17.77 -5.47
N GLY A 4 -29.07 -19.02 -5.86
CA GLY A 4 -27.95 -19.93 -6.14
C GLY A 4 -27.16 -19.53 -7.38
N VAL A 5 -25.88 -19.92 -7.41
CA VAL A 5 -24.90 -19.66 -8.48
C VAL A 5 -25.46 -19.88 -9.89
N THR A 6 -26.19 -20.98 -10.09
CA THR A 6 -26.80 -21.32 -11.37
C THR A 6 -27.89 -20.33 -11.78
N GLN A 7 -28.73 -19.87 -10.85
CA GLN A 7 -29.77 -18.89 -11.13
C GLN A 7 -29.22 -17.54 -11.52
N VAL A 8 -28.18 -17.07 -10.76
CA VAL A 8 -27.50 -15.81 -11.05
C VAL A 8 -26.88 -15.84 -12.46
N ARG A 9 -26.29 -16.98 -12.84
CA ARG A 9 -25.73 -17.17 -14.18
C ARG A 9 -26.81 -17.14 -15.28
N ILE A 10 -27.92 -17.86 -15.10
CA ILE A 10 -29.02 -17.86 -16.07
C ILE A 10 -29.59 -16.44 -16.25
N CYS A 11 -29.81 -15.71 -15.16
CA CYS A 11 -30.29 -14.34 -15.24
C CYS A 11 -29.28 -13.41 -15.96
N ALA A 12 -27.98 -13.54 -15.66
CA ALA A 12 -26.95 -12.76 -16.33
C ALA A 12 -26.86 -13.07 -17.83
N ASP A 13 -26.90 -14.35 -18.21
CA ASP A 13 -26.89 -14.76 -19.62
C ASP A 13 -28.12 -14.22 -20.38
N ALA A 14 -29.29 -14.22 -19.74
CA ALA A 14 -30.50 -13.62 -20.32
C ALA A 14 -30.37 -12.10 -20.52
N LEU A 15 -29.82 -11.38 -19.51
CA LEU A 15 -29.61 -9.93 -19.61
C LEU A 15 -28.54 -9.59 -20.65
N VAL A 16 -27.47 -10.37 -20.75
CA VAL A 16 -26.44 -10.20 -21.78
C VAL A 16 -27.05 -10.45 -23.17
N GLY A 17 -27.92 -11.46 -23.32
CA GLY A 17 -28.66 -11.71 -24.57
C GLY A 17 -29.52 -10.51 -24.96
N LEU A 18 -30.29 -9.97 -24.00
CA LEU A 18 -31.16 -8.80 -24.22
C LEU A 18 -30.31 -7.56 -24.57
N ALA A 19 -29.22 -7.32 -23.85
CA ALA A 19 -28.32 -6.18 -24.12
C ALA A 19 -27.82 -6.20 -25.58
N LYS A 20 -27.46 -7.39 -26.07
CA LYS A 20 -26.93 -7.56 -27.43
C LYS A 20 -28.03 -7.46 -28.50
N SER A 21 -29.24 -8.01 -28.26
CA SER A 21 -30.31 -7.95 -29.23
C SER A 21 -30.89 -6.56 -29.40
N GLU A 22 -31.00 -5.81 -28.29
CA GLU A 22 -31.62 -4.49 -28.26
C GLU A 22 -30.61 -3.33 -28.36
N GLY A 23 -29.29 -3.63 -28.34
CA GLY A 23 -28.23 -2.61 -28.38
C GLY A 23 -28.21 -1.70 -27.15
N ILE A 24 -28.63 -2.21 -25.97
CA ILE A 24 -28.67 -1.45 -24.73
C ILE A 24 -27.50 -1.80 -23.80
N SER A 25 -27.09 -0.84 -22.99
CA SER A 25 -26.11 -1.07 -21.93
C SER A 25 -26.81 -1.54 -20.65
N VAL A 26 -26.29 -2.62 -20.04
CA VAL A 26 -26.81 -3.17 -18.78
C VAL A 26 -25.74 -3.08 -17.70
N ILE A 27 -26.10 -2.52 -16.54
CA ILE A 27 -25.25 -2.46 -15.36
C ILE A 27 -25.84 -3.39 -14.30
N LEU A 28 -25.07 -4.39 -13.90
CA LEU A 28 -25.41 -5.32 -12.83
C LEU A 28 -24.66 -4.92 -11.56
N THR A 29 -25.36 -4.73 -10.46
CA THR A 29 -24.73 -4.46 -9.16
C THR A 29 -24.86 -5.69 -8.26
N GLY A 30 -23.79 -5.99 -7.52
CA GLY A 30 -23.73 -7.10 -6.59
C GLY A 30 -22.91 -6.74 -5.35
N HIS A 31 -23.05 -7.54 -4.31
CA HIS A 31 -22.24 -7.40 -3.11
C HIS A 31 -21.11 -8.42 -3.10
N VAL A 32 -19.92 -8.01 -2.65
CA VAL A 32 -18.82 -8.92 -2.33
C VAL A 32 -19.08 -9.62 -1.00
N THR A 33 -18.71 -10.89 -0.89
CA THR A 33 -18.76 -11.62 0.38
C THR A 33 -17.68 -11.12 1.34
N LYS A 34 -17.78 -11.48 2.64
CA LYS A 34 -16.75 -11.16 3.66
C LYS A 34 -15.35 -11.71 3.32
N GLN A 35 -15.24 -12.63 2.38
CA GLN A 35 -13.98 -13.21 1.90
C GLN A 35 -13.41 -12.48 0.68
N GLY A 36 -14.07 -11.39 0.23
CA GLY A 36 -13.63 -10.61 -0.93
C GLY A 36 -14.04 -11.19 -2.29
N ASP A 37 -14.76 -12.32 -2.31
CA ASP A 37 -15.32 -12.89 -3.52
C ASP A 37 -16.68 -12.25 -3.81
N LEU A 38 -16.99 -12.01 -5.09
CA LEU A 38 -18.34 -11.64 -5.51
C LEU A 38 -19.33 -12.70 -5.02
N ALA A 39 -20.41 -12.25 -4.37
CA ALA A 39 -21.54 -13.13 -3.99
C ALA A 39 -22.26 -13.62 -5.24
N GLY A 40 -21.70 -14.65 -5.81
CA GLY A 40 -22.03 -15.22 -7.10
C GLY A 40 -20.72 -15.46 -7.85
N PRO A 41 -20.62 -16.51 -8.65
CA PRO A 41 -19.33 -17.04 -9.03
C PRO A 41 -18.56 -16.08 -9.93
N ARG A 42 -17.24 -16.22 -9.95
CA ARG A 42 -16.34 -15.78 -11.02
C ARG A 42 -16.88 -16.05 -12.43
N ALA A 43 -17.90 -16.91 -12.56
CA ALA A 43 -18.65 -17.13 -13.81
C ALA A 43 -19.31 -15.86 -14.36
N LEU A 44 -19.74 -14.91 -13.53
CA LEU A 44 -20.28 -13.62 -13.99
C LEU A 44 -19.21 -12.74 -14.60
N GLU A 45 -18.00 -12.76 -14.06
CA GLU A 45 -16.87 -11.98 -14.60
C GLU A 45 -16.54 -12.38 -16.04
N HIS A 46 -16.75 -13.66 -16.39
CA HIS A 46 -16.53 -14.13 -17.75
C HIS A 46 -17.66 -13.75 -18.71
N ALA A 47 -18.87 -13.57 -18.21
CA ALA A 47 -20.06 -13.26 -19.03
C ALA A 47 -20.16 -11.77 -19.40
N VAL A 48 -19.60 -10.87 -18.59
CA VAL A 48 -19.68 -9.41 -18.78
C VAL A 48 -18.44 -8.85 -19.45
N ASP A 49 -18.56 -7.66 -20.05
CA ASP A 49 -17.46 -7.00 -20.75
C ASP A 49 -16.59 -6.16 -19.81
N VAL A 50 -17.18 -5.63 -18.74
CA VAL A 50 -16.49 -4.80 -17.75
C VAL A 50 -16.84 -5.28 -16.35
N VAL A 51 -15.83 -5.39 -15.48
CA VAL A 51 -15.97 -5.65 -14.05
C VAL A 51 -15.33 -4.52 -13.29
N MET A 52 -16.09 -3.88 -12.42
CA MET A 52 -15.61 -2.81 -11.54
C MET A 52 -15.83 -3.22 -10.09
N ALA A 53 -14.83 -3.02 -9.25
CA ALA A 53 -14.94 -3.13 -7.81
C ALA A 53 -15.08 -1.75 -7.19
N PHE A 54 -16.08 -1.58 -6.33
CA PHE A 54 -16.30 -0.35 -5.58
C PHE A 54 -16.09 -0.67 -4.10
N GLU A 55 -14.97 -0.23 -3.57
CA GLU A 55 -14.52 -0.54 -2.23
C GLU A 55 -14.36 0.72 -1.40
N GLY A 56 -14.35 0.60 -0.08
CA GLY A 56 -14.05 1.72 0.79
C GLY A 56 -14.22 1.40 2.25
N ASP A 57 -13.51 2.16 3.08
CA ASP A 57 -13.67 2.11 4.52
C ASP A 57 -14.78 3.10 4.95
N PRO A 58 -15.85 2.62 5.59
CA PRO A 58 -16.91 3.49 6.11
C PRO A 58 -16.42 4.57 7.09
N ARG A 59 -15.28 4.34 7.73
CA ARG A 59 -14.73 5.26 8.74
C ARG A 59 -14.01 6.46 8.12
N SER A 60 -13.31 6.23 7.00
CA SER A 60 -12.58 7.30 6.31
C SER A 60 -13.46 8.11 5.35
N GLY A 61 -14.66 7.62 5.01
CA GLY A 61 -15.48 8.22 3.96
C GLY A 61 -14.94 8.01 2.55
N LEU A 62 -13.72 7.51 2.41
CA LEU A 62 -13.09 7.26 1.12
C LEU A 62 -13.69 6.06 0.41
N ARG A 63 -13.79 6.17 -0.91
CA ARG A 63 -14.25 5.11 -1.80
C ARG A 63 -13.32 5.02 -3.00
N VAL A 64 -13.01 3.80 -3.42
CA VAL A 64 -12.18 3.51 -4.58
C VAL A 64 -12.99 2.68 -5.56
N LEU A 65 -13.13 3.17 -6.77
CA LEU A 65 -13.65 2.41 -7.90
C LEU A 65 -12.47 1.91 -8.73
N SER A 66 -12.32 0.61 -8.84
CA SER A 66 -11.26 -0.03 -9.62
C SER A 66 -11.82 -0.87 -10.76
N SER A 67 -11.19 -0.83 -11.93
CA SER A 67 -11.53 -1.64 -13.09
C SER A 67 -10.69 -2.92 -13.08
N GLY A 68 -11.30 -4.06 -12.81
CA GLY A 68 -10.63 -5.37 -12.87
C GLY A 68 -10.53 -5.89 -14.30
N LYS A 69 -11.65 -6.00 -15.00
CA LYS A 69 -11.76 -6.41 -16.40
C LYS A 69 -12.36 -5.27 -17.21
N ASN A 70 -11.81 -5.01 -18.39
CA ASN A 70 -12.35 -3.99 -19.27
C ASN A 70 -12.02 -4.31 -20.75
N ARG A 71 -13.02 -4.81 -21.48
CA ARG A 71 -12.86 -5.09 -22.92
C ARG A 71 -12.82 -3.87 -23.80
N PHE A 72 -13.26 -2.71 -23.30
CA PHE A 72 -13.34 -1.45 -24.07
C PHE A 72 -12.17 -0.50 -23.78
N GLY A 73 -11.30 -0.83 -22.85
CA GLY A 73 -10.19 0.05 -22.46
C GLY A 73 -9.17 -0.61 -21.57
N ALA A 74 -8.41 0.20 -20.85
CA ALA A 74 -7.39 -0.26 -19.95
C ALA A 74 -7.99 -0.92 -18.69
N GLU A 75 -7.42 -2.04 -18.27
CA GLU A 75 -7.70 -2.66 -16.97
C GLU A 75 -6.87 -2.00 -15.87
N GLY A 76 -7.35 -2.09 -14.62
CA GLY A 76 -6.64 -1.58 -13.45
C GLY A 76 -6.66 -0.06 -13.29
N GLU A 77 -7.51 0.66 -14.02
CA GLU A 77 -7.77 2.08 -13.74
C GLU A 77 -8.50 2.23 -12.40
N THR A 78 -8.16 3.28 -11.65
CA THR A 78 -8.77 3.61 -10.36
C THR A 78 -9.28 5.04 -10.33
N ALA A 79 -10.42 5.24 -9.68
CA ALA A 79 -10.96 6.55 -9.37
C ALA A 79 -11.26 6.64 -7.87
N TRP A 80 -10.93 7.77 -7.28
CA TRP A 80 -11.10 8.01 -5.85
C TRP A 80 -12.25 8.97 -5.61
N PHE A 81 -13.04 8.68 -4.59
CA PHE A 81 -14.20 9.46 -4.20
C PHE A 81 -14.25 9.62 -2.68
N GLU A 82 -14.82 10.70 -2.25
CA GLU A 82 -15.21 10.96 -0.86
C GLU A 82 -16.73 10.96 -0.76
N MET A 83 -17.26 10.34 0.30
CA MET A 83 -18.69 10.37 0.61
C MET A 83 -19.00 11.62 1.41
N GLY A 84 -19.65 12.58 0.78
CA GLY A 84 -20.11 13.81 1.39
C GLY A 84 -21.64 13.84 1.57
N PRO A 85 -22.18 14.95 2.11
CA PRO A 85 -23.62 15.12 2.34
C PRO A 85 -24.44 15.14 1.03
N HIS A 86 -23.80 15.44 -0.10
CA HIS A 86 -24.41 15.45 -1.43
C HIS A 86 -24.10 14.20 -2.27
N GLY A 87 -23.55 13.14 -1.64
CA GLY A 87 -23.16 11.91 -2.31
C GLY A 87 -21.65 11.83 -2.56
N LEU A 88 -21.26 11.08 -3.59
CA LEU A 88 -19.87 10.83 -3.94
C LEU A 88 -19.28 12.00 -4.75
N ALA A 89 -18.21 12.60 -4.23
CA ALA A 89 -17.39 13.58 -4.94
C ALA A 89 -16.06 12.94 -5.35
N ARG A 90 -15.63 13.17 -6.60
CA ARG A 90 -14.28 12.74 -7.04
C ARG A 90 -13.23 13.57 -6.34
N ILE A 91 -12.18 12.90 -5.86
CA ILE A 91 -11.05 13.54 -5.18
C ILE A 91 -9.72 13.10 -5.79
N ASP A 92 -8.69 13.92 -5.58
CA ASP A 92 -7.29 13.51 -5.69
C ASP A 92 -6.85 13.00 -4.30
N PRO A 93 -6.51 11.72 -4.16
CA PRO A 93 -6.15 11.16 -2.86
C PRO A 93 -4.81 11.68 -2.33
N THR A 94 -3.98 12.31 -3.16
CA THR A 94 -2.60 12.69 -2.83
C THR A 94 -2.52 13.53 -1.56
N ALA A 95 -3.38 14.54 -1.42
CA ALA A 95 -3.38 15.42 -0.24
C ALA A 95 -3.79 14.70 1.07
N MET A 96 -4.54 13.60 0.97
CA MET A 96 -5.02 12.83 2.14
C MET A 96 -4.07 11.69 2.52
N LEU A 97 -3.23 11.27 1.59
CA LEU A 97 -2.38 10.09 1.74
C LEU A 97 -0.94 10.44 2.12
N LEU A 98 -0.57 11.72 2.07
CA LEU A 98 0.76 12.19 2.40
C LEU A 98 0.81 12.83 3.80
N PRO A 99 1.97 12.80 4.47
CA PRO A 99 2.12 13.47 5.75
C PRO A 99 1.91 14.99 5.61
N GLY A 100 1.15 15.58 6.51
CA GLY A 100 1.04 17.04 6.61
C GLY A 100 2.33 17.65 7.10
N GLU A 101 2.91 17.06 8.15
CA GLU A 101 4.21 17.42 8.73
C GLU A 101 5.06 16.17 8.88
N SER A 102 6.35 16.29 8.62
CA SER A 102 7.29 15.19 8.86
C SER A 102 7.47 14.97 10.36
N ALA A 103 7.34 13.74 10.80
CA ALA A 103 7.54 13.34 12.20
C ALA A 103 8.32 12.02 12.28
N PRO A 104 9.03 11.75 13.37
CA PRO A 104 9.60 10.43 13.60
C PRO A 104 8.49 9.36 13.57
N GLY A 105 8.77 8.26 12.88
CA GLY A 105 7.80 7.19 12.69
C GLY A 105 6.94 7.33 11.43
N SER A 106 7.14 8.37 10.61
CA SER A 106 6.47 8.55 9.33
C SER A 106 7.42 8.31 8.15
N ALA A 107 6.96 7.64 7.11
CA ALA A 107 7.69 7.46 5.85
C ALA A 107 6.73 7.37 4.66
N VAL A 108 7.17 7.80 3.48
CA VAL A 108 6.37 7.74 2.27
C VAL A 108 6.66 6.47 1.50
N ALA A 109 5.64 5.64 1.29
CA ALA A 109 5.62 4.53 0.35
C ALA A 109 5.12 4.98 -1.01
N VAL A 110 5.55 4.31 -2.08
CA VAL A 110 4.90 4.44 -3.39
C VAL A 110 4.37 3.07 -3.80
N ILE A 111 3.07 2.92 -3.69
CA ILE A 111 2.36 1.67 -3.87
C ILE A 111 1.73 1.57 -5.27
N GLN A 112 1.48 0.35 -5.72
CA GLN A 112 0.71 0.09 -6.92
C GLN A 112 -0.76 -0.05 -6.55
N ALA A 113 -1.61 0.79 -7.14
CA ALA A 113 -3.06 0.73 -7.03
C ALA A 113 -3.63 0.51 -8.43
N GLY A 114 -3.88 -0.75 -8.78
CA GLY A 114 -4.22 -1.13 -10.14
C GLY A 114 -3.09 -0.78 -11.12
N ARG A 115 -3.40 -0.02 -12.17
CA ARG A 115 -2.40 0.44 -13.16
C ARG A 115 -1.69 1.74 -12.79
N ARG A 116 -2.10 2.40 -11.71
CA ARG A 116 -1.51 3.64 -11.23
C ARG A 116 -0.68 3.39 -9.99
N ALA A 117 0.38 4.16 -9.83
CA ALA A 117 1.09 4.23 -8.57
C ALA A 117 0.62 5.43 -7.78
N LEU A 118 0.60 5.30 -6.45
CA LEU A 118 0.23 6.34 -5.50
C LEU A 118 1.30 6.46 -4.43
N ALA A 119 1.64 7.68 -4.04
CA ALA A 119 2.41 7.93 -2.84
C ALA A 119 1.47 7.95 -1.63
N ALA A 120 1.83 7.24 -0.57
CA ALA A 120 1.04 7.13 0.64
C ALA A 120 1.95 7.08 1.87
N GLU A 121 1.50 7.70 2.95
CA GLU A 121 2.22 7.67 4.21
C GLU A 121 2.01 6.34 4.92
N VAL A 122 3.12 5.81 5.43
CA VAL A 122 3.16 4.71 6.40
C VAL A 122 3.63 5.29 7.73
N GLN A 123 2.89 5.01 8.78
CA GLN A 123 3.21 5.42 10.14
C GLN A 123 3.57 4.20 11.00
N ALA A 124 4.54 4.36 11.87
CA ALA A 124 4.92 3.37 12.87
C ALA A 124 5.13 4.01 14.23
N LEU A 125 4.78 3.27 15.27
CA LEU A 125 5.07 3.60 16.65
C LEU A 125 5.79 2.41 17.29
N VAL A 126 6.90 2.68 17.94
CA VAL A 126 7.65 1.71 18.73
C VAL A 126 7.44 2.05 20.20
N GLY A 127 6.75 1.17 20.91
CA GLY A 127 6.50 1.29 22.35
C GLY A 127 7.71 0.84 23.18
N SER A 128 7.48 0.44 24.43
CA SER A 128 8.54 -0.02 25.32
C SER A 128 9.30 -1.19 24.67
N ILE A 129 10.63 -1.14 24.71
CA ILE A 129 11.52 -2.21 24.24
C ILE A 129 11.45 -3.47 25.12
N ASP A 130 10.96 -3.33 26.35
CA ASP A 130 10.67 -4.43 27.29
C ASP A 130 9.16 -4.76 27.33
N GLY A 131 8.44 -4.42 26.26
CA GLY A 131 7.02 -4.68 26.12
C GLY A 131 6.67 -6.17 25.99
N THR A 132 5.41 -6.42 25.69
CA THR A 132 4.88 -7.78 25.49
C THR A 132 5.20 -8.35 24.10
N GLY A 133 5.83 -7.55 23.24
CA GLY A 133 6.10 -7.89 21.84
C GLY A 133 4.85 -7.83 20.96
N ARG A 134 3.86 -7.02 21.35
CA ARG A 134 2.60 -6.85 20.59
C ARG A 134 2.89 -6.29 19.19
N ARG A 135 2.24 -6.86 18.19
CA ARG A 135 2.31 -6.43 16.80
C ARG A 135 0.91 -6.10 16.32
N GLN A 136 0.67 -4.84 15.96
CA GLN A 136 -0.61 -4.40 15.43
C GLN A 136 -0.39 -3.57 14.18
N ALA A 137 -1.09 -3.92 13.09
CA ALA A 137 -1.05 -3.19 11.83
C ALA A 137 -2.47 -2.87 11.38
N THR A 138 -2.71 -1.62 10.99
CA THR A 138 -3.98 -1.13 10.46
C THR A 138 -3.74 -0.56 9.07
N GLY A 139 -4.47 -1.06 8.07
CA GLY A 139 -4.25 -0.68 6.67
C GLY A 139 -2.98 -1.25 6.04
N LEU A 140 -2.11 -1.92 6.78
CA LEU A 140 -0.92 -2.63 6.30
C LEU A 140 -1.15 -4.15 6.37
N ASP A 141 -0.45 -4.93 5.53
CA ASP A 141 -0.43 -6.39 5.68
C ASP A 141 0.26 -6.79 6.99
N PRO A 142 -0.43 -7.43 7.94
CA PRO A 142 0.14 -7.76 9.25
C PRO A 142 1.31 -8.73 9.19
N ARG A 143 1.33 -9.64 8.20
CA ARG A 143 2.39 -10.65 8.04
C ARG A 143 3.67 -9.97 7.55
N ARG A 144 3.53 -9.07 6.56
CA ARG A 144 4.67 -8.30 6.05
C ARG A 144 5.21 -7.33 7.09
N PHE A 145 4.35 -6.68 7.84
CA PHE A 145 4.76 -5.81 8.96
C PHE A 145 5.61 -6.55 10.00
N GLN A 146 5.18 -7.77 10.38
CA GLN A 146 5.94 -8.62 11.30
C GLN A 146 7.27 -9.09 10.72
N LEU A 147 7.29 -9.45 9.44
CA LEU A 147 8.50 -9.85 8.72
C LEU A 147 9.52 -8.72 8.68
N VAL A 148 9.10 -7.52 8.30
CA VAL A 148 9.96 -6.34 8.23
C VAL A 148 10.54 -6.01 9.61
N ALA A 149 9.72 -6.04 10.66
CA ALA A 149 10.19 -5.82 12.04
C ALA A 149 11.25 -6.85 12.45
N ALA A 150 11.06 -8.14 12.13
CA ALA A 150 12.04 -9.19 12.43
C ALA A 150 13.35 -9.02 11.65
N VAL A 151 13.27 -8.62 10.38
CA VAL A 151 14.47 -8.33 9.58
C VAL A 151 15.23 -7.13 10.13
N LEU A 152 14.55 -6.06 10.55
CA LEU A 152 15.19 -4.90 11.16
C LEU A 152 15.87 -5.23 12.48
N ASP A 153 15.22 -6.04 13.33
CA ASP A 153 15.83 -6.50 14.58
C ASP A 153 17.14 -7.25 14.32
N ARG A 154 17.12 -8.16 13.34
CA ARG A 154 18.26 -9.02 13.05
C ARG A 154 19.36 -8.34 12.20
N ALA A 155 18.98 -7.66 11.11
CA ALA A 155 19.93 -7.15 10.12
C ALA A 155 20.38 -5.71 10.43
N ALA A 156 19.50 -4.89 11.01
CA ALA A 156 19.79 -3.50 11.35
C ALA A 156 20.14 -3.29 12.83
N GLY A 157 20.00 -4.33 13.67
CA GLY A 157 20.32 -4.25 15.10
C GLY A 157 19.36 -3.36 15.90
N LEU A 158 18.18 -3.05 15.35
CA LEU A 158 17.17 -2.29 16.06
C LEU A 158 16.47 -3.18 17.09
N PRO A 159 16.29 -2.75 18.36
CA PRO A 159 15.77 -3.62 19.44
C PRO A 159 14.23 -3.77 19.34
N LEU A 160 13.74 -4.33 18.23
CA LEU A 160 12.32 -4.48 17.92
C LEU A 160 11.73 -5.83 18.38
N GLY A 161 12.59 -6.80 18.72
CA GLY A 161 12.17 -8.18 19.01
C GLY A 161 11.13 -8.28 20.13
N ARG A 162 11.25 -7.50 21.20
CA ARG A 162 10.35 -7.46 22.35
C ARG A 162 9.55 -6.18 22.48
N ALA A 163 9.81 -5.19 21.63
CA ALA A 163 9.07 -3.93 21.65
C ALA A 163 7.61 -4.13 21.18
N ASP A 164 6.70 -3.36 21.71
CA ASP A 164 5.35 -3.25 21.17
C ASP A 164 5.41 -2.38 19.90
N LEU A 165 4.91 -2.91 18.79
CA LEU A 165 4.95 -2.23 17.49
C LEU A 165 3.55 -2.00 16.96
N PHE A 166 3.31 -0.78 16.52
CA PHE A 166 2.08 -0.37 15.87
C PHE A 166 2.41 0.21 14.52
N GLY A 167 1.67 -0.18 13.49
CA GLY A 167 1.80 0.35 12.13
C GLY A 167 0.45 0.78 11.59
N ALA A 168 0.43 1.84 10.82
CA ALA A 168 -0.78 2.32 10.15
C ALA A 168 -0.46 2.88 8.76
N SER A 169 -1.42 2.84 7.85
CA SER A 169 -1.44 3.63 6.64
C SER A 169 -2.29 4.87 6.85
N SER A 170 -1.91 5.99 6.26
CA SER A 170 -2.73 7.21 6.28
C SER A 170 -3.94 7.09 5.36
N GLY A 171 -4.98 7.89 5.61
CA GLY A 171 -6.19 7.95 4.81
C GLY A 171 -7.04 6.68 4.81
N GLY A 172 -6.75 5.69 5.66
CA GLY A 172 -7.51 4.43 5.76
C GLY A 172 -7.36 3.51 4.53
N ILE A 173 -6.37 3.75 3.68
CA ILE A 173 -6.12 2.89 2.52
C ILE A 173 -5.48 1.58 2.96
N ARG A 174 -5.71 0.53 2.17
CA ARG A 174 -5.03 -0.74 2.34
C ARG A 174 -3.74 -0.76 1.50
N ILE A 175 -2.62 -1.02 2.18
CA ILE A 175 -1.29 -1.20 1.58
C ILE A 175 -0.91 -2.68 1.75
N ASP A 176 -1.05 -3.45 0.68
CA ASP A 176 -0.67 -4.87 0.61
C ASP A 176 0.40 -5.13 -0.47
N ASP A 177 0.90 -4.07 -1.09
CA ASP A 177 2.00 -4.10 -2.07
C ASP A 177 3.34 -4.39 -1.37
N PRO A 178 4.03 -5.50 -1.69
CA PRO A 178 5.34 -5.82 -1.12
C PRO A 178 6.39 -4.73 -1.30
N ALA A 179 6.27 -3.90 -2.33
CA ALA A 179 7.18 -2.78 -2.56
C ALA A 179 7.12 -1.70 -1.46
N SER A 180 6.10 -1.72 -0.60
CA SER A 180 5.99 -0.83 0.56
C SER A 180 6.86 -1.25 1.76
N ASP A 181 7.46 -2.44 1.75
CA ASP A 181 8.26 -2.94 2.88
C ASP A 181 9.37 -1.97 3.28
N LEU A 182 10.04 -1.36 2.30
CA LEU A 182 11.12 -0.42 2.61
C LEU A 182 10.60 0.85 3.29
N ALA A 183 9.39 1.30 2.98
CA ALA A 183 8.76 2.42 3.68
C ALA A 183 8.33 2.01 5.10
N VAL A 184 7.79 0.80 5.28
CA VAL A 184 7.49 0.23 6.61
C VAL A 184 8.78 0.15 7.45
N ALA A 185 9.88 -0.30 6.84
CA ALA A 185 11.17 -0.36 7.50
C ALA A 185 11.69 1.03 7.89
N ALA A 186 11.54 2.02 7.00
CA ALA A 186 11.92 3.40 7.26
C ALA A 186 11.10 4.02 8.41
N ALA A 187 9.78 3.79 8.43
CA ALA A 187 8.91 4.26 9.50
C ALA A 187 9.26 3.60 10.85
N LEU A 188 9.47 2.28 10.89
CA LEU A 188 9.88 1.56 12.10
C LEU A 188 11.26 2.00 12.60
N ALA A 189 12.24 2.16 11.71
CA ALA A 189 13.57 2.62 12.08
C ALA A 189 13.52 4.05 12.62
N SER A 190 12.77 4.93 11.96
CA SER A 190 12.51 6.30 12.40
C SER A 190 11.90 6.34 13.81
N ALA A 191 10.83 5.56 14.03
CA ALA A 191 10.15 5.47 15.32
C ALA A 191 11.08 4.93 16.44
N ALA A 192 11.92 3.93 16.11
CA ALA A 192 12.82 3.30 17.07
C ALA A 192 13.98 4.19 17.48
N THR A 193 14.46 5.05 16.59
CA THR A 193 15.65 5.89 16.80
C THR A 193 15.32 7.35 17.09
N GLY A 194 14.07 7.79 16.83
CA GLY A 194 13.68 9.19 16.86
C GLY A 194 14.25 10.03 15.70
N SER A 195 14.91 9.38 14.73
CA SER A 195 15.52 10.05 13.58
C SER A 195 14.49 10.29 12.48
N MET A 196 14.53 11.45 11.84
CA MET A 196 13.66 11.77 10.72
C MET A 196 14.15 11.11 9.42
N PRO A 197 13.27 10.54 8.59
CA PRO A 197 13.64 10.20 7.22
C PRO A 197 14.14 11.44 6.46
N PRO A 198 15.01 11.26 5.45
CA PRO A 198 15.45 12.38 4.62
C PRO A 198 14.27 13.15 4.04
N ALA A 199 14.34 14.49 4.10
CA ALA A 199 13.23 15.34 3.64
C ALA A 199 12.87 15.06 2.17
N GLY A 200 11.58 14.93 1.90
CA GLY A 200 11.07 14.60 0.56
C GLY A 200 11.41 13.21 0.06
N ALA A 201 11.86 12.29 0.93
CA ALA A 201 12.20 10.94 0.54
C ALA A 201 10.95 10.04 0.45
N ALA A 202 10.88 9.24 -0.60
CA ALA A 202 10.00 8.08 -0.70
C ALA A 202 10.83 6.79 -0.76
N PHE A 203 10.25 5.69 -0.30
CA PHE A 203 10.91 4.40 -0.16
C PHE A 203 10.13 3.33 -0.91
N VAL A 204 10.83 2.61 -1.81
CA VAL A 204 10.23 1.57 -2.66
C VAL A 204 11.15 0.36 -2.69
N GLY A 205 10.65 -0.81 -2.31
CA GLY A 205 11.39 -2.06 -2.41
C GLY A 205 10.83 -3.15 -1.52
N GLU A 206 10.79 -4.36 -2.04
CA GLU A 206 10.45 -5.55 -1.26
C GLU A 206 11.66 -6.00 -0.45
N ILE A 207 11.47 -6.30 0.83
CA ILE A 207 12.53 -6.78 1.74
C ILE A 207 12.49 -8.30 1.82
N SER A 208 13.62 -8.94 1.52
CA SER A 208 13.82 -10.37 1.76
C SER A 208 14.18 -10.67 3.22
N LEU A 209 14.06 -11.91 3.65
CA LEU A 209 14.45 -12.35 5.01
C LEU A 209 15.93 -12.09 5.35
N THR A 210 16.77 -11.91 4.34
CA THR A 210 18.21 -11.59 4.51
C THR A 210 18.47 -10.08 4.60
N GLY A 211 17.44 -9.23 4.46
CA GLY A 211 17.57 -7.77 4.41
C GLY A 211 17.91 -7.21 3.02
N SER A 212 18.11 -8.07 2.02
CA SER A 212 18.32 -7.65 0.64
C SER A 212 17.04 -7.09 0.04
N LEU A 213 17.17 -6.08 -0.80
CA LEU A 213 16.06 -5.41 -1.47
C LEU A 213 15.85 -5.99 -2.87
N ARG A 214 14.58 -6.21 -3.22
CA ARG A 214 14.14 -6.64 -4.55
C ARG A 214 13.44 -5.50 -5.27
N PRO A 215 13.69 -5.35 -6.59
CA PRO A 215 13.01 -4.35 -7.40
C PRO A 215 11.50 -4.57 -7.43
N ALA A 216 10.76 -3.47 -7.43
CA ALA A 216 9.31 -3.48 -7.58
C ALA A 216 8.92 -3.38 -9.07
N PRO A 217 7.85 -4.05 -9.50
CA PRO A 217 7.29 -3.82 -10.82
C PRO A 217 6.75 -2.40 -10.95
N GLY A 218 6.68 -1.87 -12.18
CA GLY A 218 6.11 -0.55 -12.44
C GLY A 218 6.93 0.62 -11.89
N MET A 219 8.25 0.50 -11.79
CA MET A 219 9.11 1.52 -11.19
C MET A 219 8.93 2.89 -11.85
N GLN A 220 8.77 2.96 -13.17
CA GLN A 220 8.56 4.24 -13.87
C GLN A 220 7.30 4.97 -13.40
N GLN A 221 6.18 4.24 -13.24
CA GLN A 221 4.93 4.80 -12.70
C GLN A 221 5.10 5.24 -11.25
N ARG A 222 5.84 4.48 -10.45
CA ARG A 222 6.14 4.83 -9.05
C ARG A 222 6.98 6.09 -8.95
N LEU A 223 7.99 6.25 -9.79
CA LEU A 223 8.82 7.46 -9.81
C LEU A 223 8.00 8.69 -10.24
N ALA A 224 7.11 8.54 -11.23
CA ALA A 224 6.21 9.60 -11.65
C ALA A 224 5.23 9.98 -10.52
N ALA A 225 4.67 8.99 -9.81
CA ALA A 225 3.77 9.22 -8.67
C ALA A 225 4.51 9.89 -7.50
N ALA A 226 5.72 9.45 -7.15
CA ALA A 226 6.55 10.10 -6.13
C ALA A 226 6.80 11.57 -6.47
N ARG A 227 7.18 11.86 -7.72
CA ARG A 227 7.42 13.24 -8.18
C ARG A 227 6.14 14.07 -8.13
N GLY A 228 5.02 13.53 -8.62
CA GLY A 228 3.70 14.18 -8.57
C GLY A 228 3.23 14.49 -7.15
N ALA A 229 3.63 13.67 -6.19
CA ALA A 229 3.38 13.84 -4.76
C ALA A 229 4.34 14.81 -4.06
N GLY A 230 5.25 15.47 -4.80
CA GLY A 230 6.20 16.42 -4.24
C GLY A 230 7.47 15.80 -3.66
N CYS A 231 7.68 14.48 -3.79
CA CYS A 231 8.94 13.88 -3.36
C CYS A 231 10.10 14.37 -4.22
N THR A 232 11.25 14.56 -3.57
CA THR A 232 12.50 15.00 -4.22
C THR A 232 13.55 13.90 -4.29
N ALA A 233 13.36 12.83 -3.52
CA ALA A 233 14.25 11.67 -3.50
C ALA A 233 13.45 10.36 -3.43
N VAL A 234 13.99 9.30 -4.05
CA VAL A 234 13.47 7.93 -3.95
C VAL A 234 14.62 6.98 -3.62
N PHE A 235 14.44 6.18 -2.56
CA PHE A 235 15.31 5.07 -2.21
C PHE A 235 14.71 3.77 -2.73
N ALA A 236 15.39 3.12 -3.67
CA ALA A 236 14.89 1.87 -4.27
C ALA A 236 16.03 1.01 -4.82
N PRO A 237 15.83 -0.31 -4.94
CA PRO A 237 16.77 -1.19 -5.64
C PRO A 237 16.62 -1.06 -7.17
N GLY A 238 17.73 -1.29 -7.87
CA GLY A 238 17.78 -1.30 -9.32
C GLY A 238 18.24 0.02 -9.93
N PRO A 239 18.24 0.11 -11.26
CA PRO A 239 18.68 1.30 -11.97
C PRO A 239 17.63 2.41 -11.97
N ALA A 240 18.09 3.65 -12.02
CA ALA A 240 17.27 4.87 -12.09
C ALA A 240 16.66 5.10 -13.51
N VAL A 241 16.10 4.07 -14.11
CA VAL A 241 15.55 4.19 -15.47
C VAL A 241 14.25 4.97 -15.47
N GLY A 242 14.20 6.05 -16.26
CA GLY A 242 13.01 6.88 -16.42
C GLY A 242 12.67 7.75 -15.22
N ALA A 243 13.64 8.08 -14.36
CA ALA A 243 13.43 9.01 -13.27
C ALA A 243 13.06 10.41 -13.79
N PRO A 244 11.95 11.01 -13.35
CA PRO A 244 11.56 12.36 -13.75
C PRO A 244 12.58 13.42 -13.31
N ALA A 245 12.66 14.53 -14.06
CA ALA A 245 13.50 15.66 -13.70
C ALA A 245 13.13 16.20 -12.29
N GLY A 246 14.16 16.52 -11.49
CA GLY A 246 14.00 16.99 -10.11
C GLY A 246 13.68 15.91 -9.08
N LEU A 247 13.82 14.62 -9.43
CA LEU A 247 13.74 13.50 -8.52
C LEU A 247 15.12 12.80 -8.46
N THR A 248 15.74 12.79 -7.29
CA THR A 248 17.00 12.07 -7.06
C THR A 248 16.71 10.61 -6.75
N PHE A 249 17.36 9.70 -7.48
CA PHE A 249 17.23 8.27 -7.25
C PHE A 249 18.45 7.74 -6.48
N HIS A 250 18.21 7.17 -5.31
CA HIS A 250 19.21 6.51 -4.50
C HIS A 250 19.10 5.00 -4.66
N THR A 251 20.04 4.42 -5.42
CA THR A 251 20.10 2.96 -5.57
C THR A 251 20.55 2.32 -4.27
N VAL A 252 19.72 1.47 -3.70
CA VAL A 252 19.99 0.72 -2.46
C VAL A 252 19.69 -0.76 -2.68
N THR A 253 20.57 -1.63 -2.20
CA THR A 253 20.47 -3.09 -2.40
C THR A 253 20.18 -3.85 -1.11
N HIS A 254 20.32 -3.17 0.03
CA HIS A 254 20.11 -3.76 1.35
C HIS A 254 19.44 -2.75 2.29
N VAL A 255 18.62 -3.23 3.20
CA VAL A 255 17.85 -2.41 4.14
C VAL A 255 18.74 -1.53 5.01
N THR A 256 19.91 -2.01 5.44
CA THR A 256 20.87 -1.22 6.24
C THR A 256 21.43 -0.02 5.48
N HIS A 257 21.66 -0.15 4.17
CA HIS A 257 22.11 0.96 3.35
C HIS A 257 21.01 2.01 3.18
N ALA A 258 19.78 1.56 2.96
CA ALA A 258 18.63 2.45 2.82
C ALA A 258 18.32 3.23 4.12
N LEU A 259 18.61 2.63 5.28
CA LEU A 259 18.34 3.18 6.60
C LEU A 259 19.58 3.76 7.31
N GLY A 260 20.68 3.98 6.62
CA GLY A 260 21.91 4.53 7.19
C GLY A 260 21.68 5.83 7.96
N TRP A 261 20.76 6.67 7.52
CA TRP A 261 20.37 7.91 8.18
C TRP A 261 19.76 7.70 9.59
N ALA A 262 19.08 6.56 9.82
CA ALA A 262 18.50 6.22 11.12
C ALA A 262 19.48 5.42 12.00
N ILE A 263 20.28 4.54 11.39
CA ILE A 263 21.10 3.56 12.11
C ILE A 263 22.44 4.16 12.54
N SER A 264 23.03 5.07 11.75
CA SER A 264 24.34 5.67 12.03
C SER A 264 24.37 6.59 13.26
N GLY A 265 23.19 7.04 13.74
CA GLY A 265 23.05 7.82 14.98
C GLY A 265 22.80 6.97 16.24
N ALA A 266 22.47 5.71 16.09
CA ALA A 266 22.23 4.79 17.21
C ALA A 266 23.59 4.21 17.67
N ALA A 267 24.27 4.89 18.60
CA ALA A 267 25.36 4.27 19.34
C ALA A 267 24.85 2.98 20.00
N PRO A 268 25.54 1.83 19.88
CA PRO A 268 25.12 0.63 20.55
C PRO A 268 25.13 0.90 22.05
N THR A 269 23.97 0.87 22.69
CA THR A 269 23.86 0.87 24.14
C THR A 269 24.58 -0.38 24.62
N ARG A 270 25.84 -0.22 25.03
CA ARG A 270 26.65 -1.21 25.70
C ARG A 270 25.87 -1.64 26.97
N ARG A 271 25.32 -2.83 26.94
CA ARG A 271 24.86 -3.50 28.18
C ARG A 271 26.04 -3.54 29.14
N ALA A 272 25.96 -2.77 30.21
CA ALA A 272 26.80 -3.00 31.38
C ALA A 272 26.45 -4.40 31.91
N ARG A 273 27.39 -5.31 31.82
CA ARG A 273 27.35 -6.55 32.58
C ARG A 273 27.53 -6.14 34.04
N ALA A 274 26.46 -6.30 34.83
CA ALA A 274 26.60 -6.29 36.27
C ALA A 274 27.36 -7.58 36.66
N SER A 275 28.45 -7.38 37.37
CA SER A 275 29.24 -8.40 38.06
C SER A 275 28.45 -9.00 39.21
#